data_409bb50c5c132a127527056aa8c6fdd1
#
_entry.id   409bb50c5c132a127527056aa8c6fdd1
#
_cell.length_a   1.000
_cell.length_b   1.000
_cell.length_c   1.000
_cell.angle_alpha   90.00
_cell.angle_beta   90.00
_cell.angle_gamma   90.00
#
_symmetry.space_group_name_H-M   'P 1'
#
loop_
_entity.id
_entity.type
_entity.pdbx_description
1 polymer ?
#
loop_
_entity_poly.entity_id
_entity_poly.type
_entity_poly.pdbx_seq_one_letter_code
_entity_poly.pdbx_strand_id
1 'polypeptide(L)'
;MYLDTSHAQNLKEKLLLCAVNEFAEYGYEGARVDNIVKAAGCSKQTVYHHFGNKENLFIEVLEYTWNDIREKERELDISGLSPVIAIEKIIDFTWDYYINNLWFLKIVHSENQSKGVHYKKSKRLAEINHAHLQSMASLLEEGQRQKTFKKDIDPLQININIAALGAYYLINQYTLGMVYHISMVSPEALEARRRVIKETILSWLLVNPARG
;
A
#
# COMPACT_ATOMS: atom_id res chain seq x y z
N MET A 1 0.26 -12.03 -7.36
CA MET A 1 0.92 -11.74 -8.65
C MET A 1 2.33 -11.25 -8.31
N TYR A 2 3.35 -11.74 -9.00
CA TYR A 2 4.75 -11.32 -8.83
C TYR A 2 5.02 -10.08 -9.68
N LEU A 3 5.98 -9.25 -9.24
CA LEU A 3 6.47 -8.15 -10.07
C LEU A 3 7.22 -8.70 -11.29
N ASP A 4 6.94 -8.12 -12.45
CA ASP A 4 7.72 -8.40 -13.65
C ASP A 4 9.11 -7.76 -13.55
N THR A 5 10.13 -8.56 -13.70
CA THR A 5 11.54 -8.13 -13.64
C THR A 5 12.17 -7.85 -15.01
N SER A 6 11.41 -8.06 -16.09
CA SER A 6 11.91 -7.93 -17.48
C SER A 6 12.19 -6.48 -17.87
N HIS A 7 11.55 -5.52 -17.24
CA HIS A 7 11.69 -4.08 -17.51
C HIS A 7 12.74 -3.38 -16.66
N ALA A 8 13.48 -4.11 -15.80
CA ALA A 8 14.54 -3.54 -14.98
C ALA A 8 15.63 -2.90 -15.86
N GLN A 9 15.96 -1.65 -15.56
CA GLN A 9 16.92 -0.86 -16.34
C GLN A 9 18.38 -1.29 -16.10
N ASN A 10 18.65 -1.91 -14.95
CA ASN A 10 19.97 -2.38 -14.56
C ASN A 10 19.90 -3.56 -13.60
N LEU A 11 21.05 -4.16 -13.30
CA LEU A 11 21.14 -5.34 -12.45
C LEU A 11 20.72 -5.07 -11.00
N LYS A 12 21.03 -3.89 -10.44
CA LYS A 12 20.61 -3.54 -9.05
C LYS A 12 19.09 -3.49 -8.95
N GLU A 13 18.41 -2.88 -9.90
CA GLU A 13 16.96 -2.82 -9.95
C GLU A 13 16.35 -4.21 -10.14
N LYS A 14 16.89 -5.02 -11.04
CA LYS A 14 16.45 -6.41 -11.22
C LYS A 14 16.57 -7.22 -9.94
N LEU A 15 17.68 -7.07 -9.22
CA LEU A 15 17.88 -7.70 -7.92
C LEU A 15 16.84 -7.24 -6.89
N LEU A 16 16.55 -5.94 -6.84
CA LEU A 16 15.54 -5.38 -5.94
C LEU A 16 14.15 -5.96 -6.22
N LEU A 17 13.73 -6.01 -7.49
CA LEU A 17 12.43 -6.58 -7.87
C LEU A 17 12.35 -8.10 -7.59
N CYS A 18 13.43 -8.85 -7.83
CA CYS A 18 13.51 -10.26 -7.42
C CYS A 18 13.41 -10.40 -5.89
N ALA A 19 14.03 -9.48 -5.13
CA ALA A 19 13.94 -9.48 -3.68
C ALA A 19 12.53 -9.14 -3.18
N VAL A 20 11.83 -8.18 -3.81
CA VAL A 20 10.42 -7.89 -3.51
C VAL A 20 9.58 -9.16 -3.65
N ASN A 21 9.72 -9.90 -4.75
CA ASN A 21 8.98 -11.13 -4.98
C ASN A 21 9.29 -12.20 -3.92
N GLU A 22 10.56 -12.41 -3.58
CA GLU A 22 11.00 -13.40 -2.59
C GLU A 22 10.48 -13.03 -1.18
N PHE A 23 10.65 -11.77 -0.76
CA PHE A 23 10.18 -11.32 0.55
C PHE A 23 8.65 -11.27 0.64
N ALA A 24 7.95 -10.94 -0.44
CA ALA A 24 6.49 -10.99 -0.47
C ALA A 24 5.94 -12.41 -0.30
N GLU A 25 6.65 -13.42 -0.81
CA GLU A 25 6.19 -14.82 -0.74
C GLU A 25 6.54 -15.49 0.59
N TYR A 26 7.75 -15.25 1.10
CA TYR A 26 8.29 -16.01 2.24
C TYR A 26 8.45 -15.17 3.52
N GLY A 27 8.16 -13.87 3.46
CA GLY A 27 8.44 -12.94 4.55
C GLY A 27 9.93 -12.71 4.76
N TYR A 28 10.30 -11.84 5.70
CA TYR A 28 11.71 -11.56 5.98
C TYR A 28 12.47 -12.80 6.45
N GLU A 29 11.92 -13.57 7.39
CA GLU A 29 12.61 -14.73 7.95
C GLU A 29 12.76 -15.87 6.95
N GLY A 30 11.70 -16.18 6.19
CA GLY A 30 11.68 -17.30 5.24
C GLY A 30 12.43 -17.05 3.93
N ALA A 31 12.59 -15.80 3.52
CA ALA A 31 13.25 -15.43 2.27
C ALA A 31 14.74 -15.78 2.27
N ARG A 32 15.22 -16.26 1.13
CA ARG A 32 16.61 -16.71 0.94
C ARG A 32 17.31 -15.94 -0.17
N VAL A 33 18.48 -15.38 0.14
CA VAL A 33 19.33 -14.67 -0.85
C VAL A 33 19.68 -15.59 -2.04
N ASP A 34 19.80 -16.90 -1.82
CA ASP A 34 20.04 -17.87 -2.88
C ASP A 34 18.96 -17.89 -3.95
N ASN A 35 17.68 -17.76 -3.56
CA ASN A 35 16.57 -17.70 -4.47
C ASN A 35 16.58 -16.38 -5.27
N ILE A 36 16.89 -15.26 -4.58
CA ILE A 36 16.99 -13.93 -5.21
C ILE A 36 18.07 -13.93 -6.31
N VAL A 37 19.28 -14.42 -6.00
CA VAL A 37 20.38 -14.44 -6.97
C VAL A 37 20.08 -15.35 -8.16
N LYS A 38 19.45 -16.50 -7.91
CA LYS A 38 19.02 -17.42 -8.95
C LYS A 38 18.01 -16.76 -9.88
N ALA A 39 17.00 -16.08 -9.32
CA ALA A 39 15.98 -15.37 -10.11
C ALA A 39 16.57 -14.20 -10.90
N ALA A 40 17.52 -13.46 -10.33
CA ALA A 40 18.18 -12.33 -10.99
C ALA A 40 19.24 -12.77 -12.02
N GLY A 41 19.73 -14.00 -11.96
CA GLY A 41 20.79 -14.51 -12.83
C GLY A 41 22.17 -13.96 -12.47
N CYS A 42 22.47 -13.79 -11.18
CA CYS A 42 23.74 -13.23 -10.71
C CYS A 42 24.33 -14.04 -9.52
N SER A 43 25.42 -13.56 -8.92
CA SER A 43 26.08 -14.19 -7.78
C SER A 43 25.66 -13.57 -6.43
N LYS A 44 25.82 -14.30 -5.33
CA LYS A 44 25.66 -13.75 -3.97
C LYS A 44 26.58 -12.55 -3.73
N GLN A 45 27.80 -12.59 -4.24
CA GLN A 45 28.75 -11.49 -4.11
C GLN A 45 28.17 -10.20 -4.72
N THR A 46 27.46 -10.30 -5.83
CA THR A 46 26.78 -9.16 -6.47
C THR A 46 25.72 -8.54 -5.56
N VAL A 47 24.89 -9.38 -4.90
CA VAL A 47 23.90 -8.88 -3.94
C VAL A 47 24.57 -8.16 -2.77
N TYR A 48 25.60 -8.76 -2.17
CA TYR A 48 26.29 -8.15 -1.03
C TYR A 48 27.10 -6.90 -1.44
N HIS A 49 27.59 -6.84 -2.68
CA HIS A 49 28.21 -5.64 -3.20
C HIS A 49 27.22 -4.46 -3.28
N HIS A 50 25.98 -4.69 -3.74
CA HIS A 50 24.97 -3.63 -3.89
C HIS A 50 24.26 -3.25 -2.60
N PHE A 51 23.98 -4.22 -1.73
CA PHE A 51 23.09 -4.04 -0.58
C PHE A 51 23.76 -4.32 0.77
N GLY A 52 24.97 -4.88 0.78
CA GLY A 52 25.72 -5.21 1.99
C GLY A 52 25.27 -6.50 2.68
N ASN A 53 23.99 -6.60 3.03
CA ASN A 53 23.43 -7.78 3.70
C ASN A 53 21.93 -7.93 3.41
N LYS A 54 21.30 -9.03 3.89
CA LYS A 54 19.87 -9.31 3.72
C LYS A 54 18.98 -8.24 4.37
N GLU A 55 19.41 -7.72 5.52
CA GLU A 55 18.64 -6.69 6.24
C GLU A 55 18.59 -5.39 5.45
N ASN A 56 19.70 -4.90 4.95
CA ASN A 56 19.74 -3.70 4.12
C ASN A 56 18.97 -3.87 2.80
N LEU A 57 19.06 -5.06 2.18
CA LEU A 57 18.25 -5.38 1.02
C LEU A 57 16.75 -5.30 1.34
N PHE A 58 16.32 -5.81 2.50
CA PHE A 58 14.93 -5.72 2.91
C PHE A 58 14.49 -4.29 3.22
N ILE A 59 15.37 -3.46 3.79
CA ILE A 59 15.10 -2.01 3.98
C ILE A 59 14.90 -1.32 2.62
N GLU A 60 15.76 -1.59 1.62
CA GLU A 60 15.55 -1.05 0.26
C GLU A 60 14.25 -1.58 -0.38
N VAL A 61 13.86 -2.82 -0.10
CA VAL A 61 12.54 -3.37 -0.51
C VAL A 61 11.39 -2.62 0.17
N LEU A 62 11.48 -2.31 1.45
CA LEU A 62 10.46 -1.50 2.13
C LEU A 62 10.37 -0.09 1.54
N GLU A 63 11.52 0.55 1.28
CA GLU A 63 11.56 1.87 0.63
C GLU A 63 10.95 1.85 -0.76
N TYR A 64 11.28 0.85 -1.58
CA TYR A 64 10.67 0.63 -2.88
C TYR A 64 9.15 0.47 -2.75
N THR A 65 8.70 -0.38 -1.83
CA THR A 65 7.29 -0.70 -1.59
C THR A 65 6.46 0.56 -1.32
N TRP A 66 6.92 1.41 -0.40
CA TRP A 66 6.22 2.64 -0.06
C TRP A 66 6.36 3.73 -1.13
N ASN A 67 7.51 3.79 -1.80
CA ASN A 67 7.71 4.76 -2.87
C ASN A 67 6.81 4.45 -4.08
N ASP A 68 6.67 3.17 -4.46
CA ASP A 68 5.85 2.75 -5.60
C ASP A 68 4.38 3.17 -5.47
N ILE A 69 3.76 2.92 -4.32
CA ILE A 69 2.37 3.38 -4.11
C ILE A 69 2.27 4.91 -4.11
N ARG A 70 3.24 5.63 -3.50
CA ARG A 70 3.21 7.09 -3.43
C ARG A 70 3.50 7.77 -4.76
N GLU A 71 4.33 7.19 -5.60
CA GLU A 71 4.55 7.67 -6.97
C GLU A 71 3.28 7.55 -7.80
N LYS A 72 2.66 6.38 -7.79
CA LYS A 72 1.40 6.14 -8.51
C LYS A 72 0.23 6.97 -7.98
N GLU A 73 0.20 7.22 -6.67
CA GLU A 73 -0.81 8.11 -6.07
C GLU A 73 -0.64 9.56 -6.52
N ARG A 74 0.59 10.06 -6.67
CA ARG A 74 0.87 11.40 -7.18
C ARG A 74 0.48 11.61 -8.65
N GLU A 75 0.36 10.53 -9.42
CA GLU A 75 -0.14 10.56 -10.78
C GLU A 75 -1.67 10.78 -10.84
N LEU A 76 -2.38 10.65 -9.71
CA LEU A 76 -3.79 10.96 -9.65
C LEU A 76 -4.01 12.45 -9.87
N ASP A 77 -4.64 12.79 -10.97
CA ASP A 77 -5.10 14.17 -11.18
C ASP A 77 -6.34 14.43 -10.32
N ILE A 78 -6.11 14.99 -9.15
CA ILE A 78 -7.14 15.44 -8.21
C ILE A 78 -7.21 16.96 -8.10
N SER A 79 -6.36 17.68 -8.84
CA SER A 79 -6.32 19.14 -8.84
C SER A 79 -7.63 19.72 -9.42
N GLY A 80 -8.21 20.70 -8.75
CA GLY A 80 -9.45 21.35 -9.16
C GLY A 80 -10.73 20.51 -8.97
N LEU A 81 -10.62 19.30 -8.44
CA LEU A 81 -11.80 18.49 -8.09
C LEU A 81 -12.42 18.96 -6.78
N SER A 82 -13.73 18.70 -6.62
CA SER A 82 -14.35 18.86 -5.30
C SER A 82 -13.71 17.89 -4.30
N PRO A 83 -13.62 18.26 -3.01
CA PRO A 83 -13.02 17.39 -1.98
C PRO A 83 -13.64 15.99 -1.92
N VAL A 84 -14.95 15.87 -2.16
CA VAL A 84 -15.64 14.56 -2.19
C VAL A 84 -15.11 13.68 -3.32
N ILE A 85 -15.06 14.22 -4.53
CA ILE A 85 -14.58 13.47 -5.71
C ILE A 85 -13.08 13.11 -5.54
N ALA A 86 -12.30 14.00 -4.95
CA ALA A 86 -10.89 13.72 -4.68
C ALA A 86 -10.72 12.54 -3.69
N ILE A 87 -11.49 12.50 -2.60
CA ILE A 87 -11.51 11.38 -1.64
C ILE A 87 -11.97 10.08 -2.33
N GLU A 88 -13.04 10.13 -3.15
CA GLU A 88 -13.49 8.96 -3.90
C GLU A 88 -12.39 8.40 -4.81
N LYS A 89 -11.67 9.26 -5.53
CA LYS A 89 -10.54 8.84 -6.37
C LYS A 89 -9.41 8.21 -5.56
N ILE A 90 -9.08 8.76 -4.38
CA ILE A 90 -8.06 8.18 -3.48
C ILE A 90 -8.49 6.79 -2.99
N ILE A 91 -9.77 6.63 -2.64
CA ILE A 91 -10.32 5.32 -2.23
C ILE A 91 -10.22 4.31 -3.38
N ASP A 92 -10.68 4.70 -4.58
CA ASP A 92 -10.62 3.83 -5.77
C ASP A 92 -9.18 3.45 -6.11
N PHE A 93 -8.29 4.43 -6.13
CA PHE A 93 -6.86 4.18 -6.36
C PHE A 93 -6.28 3.19 -5.34
N THR A 94 -6.50 3.43 -4.05
CA THR A 94 -5.96 2.56 -2.99
C THR A 94 -6.47 1.14 -3.14
N TRP A 95 -7.78 0.98 -3.43
CA TRP A 95 -8.39 -0.32 -3.64
C TRP A 95 -7.81 -1.03 -4.87
N ASP A 96 -7.75 -0.35 -6.02
CA ASP A 96 -7.21 -0.90 -7.26
C ASP A 96 -5.71 -1.23 -7.13
N TYR A 97 -4.96 -0.36 -6.45
CA TYR A 97 -3.55 -0.63 -6.18
C TYR A 97 -3.36 -1.92 -5.37
N TYR A 98 -4.14 -2.12 -4.32
CA TYR A 98 -4.03 -3.32 -3.49
C TYR A 98 -4.41 -4.61 -4.24
N ILE A 99 -5.49 -4.58 -5.03
CA ILE A 99 -5.90 -5.72 -5.85
C ILE A 99 -4.79 -6.12 -6.83
N ASN A 100 -4.19 -5.15 -7.50
CA ASN A 100 -3.19 -5.38 -8.52
C ASN A 100 -1.79 -5.66 -7.94
N ASN A 101 -1.54 -5.27 -6.69
CA ASN A 101 -0.24 -5.32 -6.03
C ASN A 101 -0.31 -6.01 -4.66
N LEU A 102 -0.85 -7.24 -4.59
CA LEU A 102 -0.92 -7.99 -3.33
C LEU A 102 0.44 -8.19 -2.66
N TRP A 103 1.53 -8.16 -3.43
CA TRP A 103 2.89 -8.18 -2.91
C TRP A 103 3.16 -7.02 -1.93
N PHE A 104 2.59 -5.83 -2.18
CA PHE A 104 2.67 -4.68 -1.29
C PHE A 104 2.14 -5.03 0.12
N LEU A 105 0.92 -5.57 0.18
CA LEU A 105 0.28 -5.94 1.44
C LEU A 105 1.07 -7.03 2.18
N LYS A 106 1.62 -8.01 1.45
CA LYS A 106 2.45 -9.09 2.01
C LYS A 106 3.74 -8.55 2.64
N ILE A 107 4.44 -7.62 1.95
CA ILE A 107 5.66 -6.97 2.46
C ILE A 107 5.35 -6.17 3.74
N VAL A 108 4.33 -5.32 3.71
CA VAL A 108 3.91 -4.52 4.87
C VAL A 108 3.52 -5.43 6.04
N HIS A 109 2.79 -6.52 5.78
CA HIS A 109 2.42 -7.50 6.80
C HIS A 109 3.65 -8.18 7.42
N SER A 110 4.63 -8.58 6.59
CA SER A 110 5.89 -9.18 7.06
C SER A 110 6.67 -8.24 8.01
N GLU A 111 6.74 -6.96 7.68
CA GLU A 111 7.39 -5.97 8.54
C GLU A 111 6.62 -5.75 9.86
N ASN A 112 5.29 -5.79 9.83
CA ASN A 112 4.49 -5.72 11.07
C ASN A 112 4.71 -6.95 11.97
N GLN A 113 4.87 -8.15 11.42
CA GLN A 113 5.25 -9.33 12.19
C GLN A 113 6.63 -9.17 12.85
N SER A 114 7.55 -8.47 12.20
CA SER A 114 8.86 -8.08 12.72
C SER A 114 8.81 -6.86 13.66
N LYS A 115 7.62 -6.38 14.04
CA LYS A 115 7.42 -5.23 14.95
C LYS A 115 8.05 -3.91 14.45
N GLY A 116 8.18 -3.75 13.14
CA GLY A 116 8.72 -2.53 12.52
C GLY A 116 10.22 -2.31 12.75
N VAL A 117 10.99 -3.36 13.02
CA VAL A 117 12.42 -3.21 13.34
C VAL A 117 13.25 -2.69 12.17
N HIS A 118 12.89 -3.06 10.94
CA HIS A 118 13.58 -2.59 9.74
C HIS A 118 13.11 -1.19 9.33
N TYR A 119 11.82 -0.91 9.46
CA TYR A 119 11.23 0.40 9.18
C TYR A 119 11.91 1.53 9.97
N LYS A 120 12.20 1.29 11.26
CA LYS A 120 12.89 2.26 12.14
C LYS A 120 14.30 2.63 11.68
N LYS A 121 14.94 1.82 10.83
CA LYS A 121 16.30 2.05 10.34
C LYS A 121 16.35 2.94 9.11
N SER A 122 15.23 3.24 8.46
CA SER A 122 15.16 4.11 7.29
C SER A 122 14.50 5.45 7.62
N LYS A 123 15.25 6.54 7.50
CA LYS A 123 14.70 7.91 7.57
C LYS A 123 13.78 8.21 6.38
N ARG A 124 14.13 7.66 5.21
CA ARG A 124 13.38 7.86 3.96
C ARG A 124 11.94 7.36 4.06
N LEU A 125 11.71 6.22 4.72
CA LEU A 125 10.35 5.69 4.94
C LEU A 125 9.47 6.64 5.74
N ALA A 126 10.03 7.29 6.78
CA ALA A 126 9.30 8.28 7.56
C ALA A 126 8.93 9.52 6.71
N GLU A 127 9.86 10.01 5.88
CA GLU A 127 9.65 11.17 5.01
C GLU A 127 8.56 10.90 3.94
N ILE A 128 8.63 9.74 3.27
CA ILE A 128 7.65 9.33 2.25
C ILE A 128 6.21 9.36 2.81
N ASN A 129 6.00 8.79 3.97
CA ASN A 129 4.66 8.70 4.56
C ASN A 129 4.20 10.00 5.24
N HIS A 130 5.12 10.83 5.71
CA HIS A 130 4.78 12.16 6.24
C HIS A 130 4.18 13.08 5.15
N ALA A 131 4.80 13.13 3.97
CA ALA A 131 4.30 13.94 2.85
C ALA A 131 2.87 13.51 2.41
N HIS A 132 2.59 12.20 2.39
CA HIS A 132 1.26 11.70 2.10
C HIS A 132 0.21 12.17 3.13
N LEU A 133 0.54 12.09 4.41
CA LEU A 133 -0.38 12.53 5.46
C LEU A 133 -0.66 14.04 5.40
N GLN A 134 0.33 14.85 5.04
CA GLN A 134 0.14 16.29 4.82
C GLN A 134 -0.82 16.57 3.64
N SER A 135 -0.69 15.84 2.52
CA SER A 135 -1.60 15.99 1.38
C SER A 135 -3.04 15.64 1.77
N MET A 136 -3.24 14.58 2.55
CA MET A 136 -4.56 14.21 3.08
C MET A 136 -5.12 15.29 4.02
N ALA A 137 -4.29 15.87 4.89
CA ALA A 137 -4.70 16.95 5.79
C ALA A 137 -5.20 18.18 4.99
N SER A 138 -4.46 18.60 3.98
CA SER A 138 -4.85 19.74 3.12
C SER A 138 -6.17 19.50 2.40
N LEU A 139 -6.42 18.28 1.92
CA LEU A 139 -7.69 17.91 1.29
C LEU A 139 -8.86 17.96 2.27
N LEU A 140 -8.65 17.48 3.50
CA LEU A 140 -9.68 17.55 4.55
C LEU A 140 -9.98 18.99 4.97
N GLU A 141 -8.97 19.82 5.14
CA GLU A 141 -9.12 21.27 5.46
C GLU A 141 -9.96 21.98 4.38
N GLU A 142 -9.72 21.70 3.11
CA GLU A 142 -10.49 22.26 2.02
C GLU A 142 -11.97 21.81 2.06
N GLY A 143 -12.24 20.54 2.31
CA GLY A 143 -13.59 20.03 2.46
C GLY A 143 -14.33 20.60 3.69
N GLN A 144 -13.61 20.83 4.79
CA GLN A 144 -14.15 21.49 5.98
C GLN A 144 -14.44 22.97 5.73
N ARG A 145 -13.56 23.67 5.00
CA ARG A 145 -13.78 25.08 4.58
C ARG A 145 -15.02 25.22 3.71
N GLN A 146 -15.26 24.26 2.81
CA GLN A 146 -16.46 24.18 1.97
C GLN A 146 -17.71 23.69 2.72
N LYS A 147 -17.60 23.35 4.01
CA LYS A 147 -18.68 22.77 4.84
C LYS A 147 -19.23 21.44 4.30
N THR A 148 -18.46 20.74 3.49
CA THR A 148 -18.79 19.42 2.94
C THR A 148 -18.38 18.31 3.91
N PHE A 149 -17.24 18.47 4.57
CA PHE A 149 -16.73 17.52 5.55
C PHE A 149 -16.97 17.98 6.98
N LYS A 150 -17.17 17.03 7.88
CA LYS A 150 -17.24 17.26 9.32
C LYS A 150 -15.94 17.87 9.83
N LYS A 151 -16.03 18.72 10.86
CA LYS A 151 -14.89 19.50 11.37
C LYS A 151 -13.84 18.65 12.12
N ASP A 152 -14.26 17.59 12.79
CA ASP A 152 -13.39 16.83 13.71
C ASP A 152 -12.85 15.54 13.09
N ILE A 153 -12.54 15.54 11.80
CA ILE A 153 -11.93 14.41 11.10
C ILE A 153 -10.40 14.55 11.16
N ASP A 154 -9.78 13.57 11.83
CA ASP A 154 -8.32 13.46 11.89
C ASP A 154 -7.79 12.86 10.57
N PRO A 155 -6.84 13.53 9.87
CA PRO A 155 -6.20 13.03 8.66
C PRO A 155 -5.56 11.64 8.83
N LEU A 156 -5.01 11.34 10.01
CA LEU A 156 -4.46 10.03 10.31
C LEU A 156 -5.55 8.95 10.31
N GLN A 157 -6.69 9.24 10.92
CA GLN A 157 -7.76 8.25 11.04
C GLN A 157 -8.44 7.95 9.71
N ILE A 158 -8.63 8.94 8.84
CA ILE A 158 -9.17 8.67 7.50
C ILE A 158 -8.21 7.83 6.67
N ASN A 159 -6.91 8.14 6.72
CA ASN A 159 -5.89 7.38 6.03
C ASN A 159 -5.85 5.91 6.50
N ILE A 160 -5.89 5.69 7.83
CA ILE A 160 -5.95 4.34 8.42
C ILE A 160 -7.21 3.61 7.97
N ASN A 161 -8.37 4.26 7.97
CA ASN A 161 -9.64 3.63 7.61
C ASN A 161 -9.68 3.23 6.13
N ILE A 162 -9.22 4.10 5.22
CA ILE A 162 -9.13 3.77 3.79
C ILE A 162 -8.24 2.54 3.60
N ALA A 163 -7.06 2.55 4.20
CA ALA A 163 -6.12 1.44 4.10
C ALA A 163 -6.67 0.15 4.74
N ALA A 164 -7.19 0.23 5.96
CA ALA A 164 -7.62 -0.93 6.73
C ALA A 164 -8.80 -1.66 6.08
N LEU A 165 -9.78 -0.93 5.57
CA LEU A 165 -10.96 -1.53 4.93
C LEU A 165 -10.59 -2.36 3.69
N GLY A 166 -9.59 -1.92 2.93
CA GLY A 166 -9.08 -2.67 1.78
C GLY A 166 -8.13 -3.80 2.18
N ALA A 167 -7.11 -3.47 2.97
CA ALA A 167 -6.05 -4.40 3.33
C ALA A 167 -6.56 -5.61 4.12
N TYR A 168 -7.42 -5.40 5.14
CA TYR A 168 -7.98 -6.50 5.92
C TYR A 168 -8.70 -7.52 5.03
N TYR A 169 -9.52 -7.03 4.09
CA TYR A 169 -10.28 -7.89 3.18
C TYR A 169 -9.36 -8.77 2.32
N LEU A 170 -8.33 -8.17 1.73
CA LEU A 170 -7.43 -8.87 0.80
C LEU A 170 -6.41 -9.77 1.51
N ILE A 171 -5.89 -9.36 2.67
CA ILE A 171 -4.95 -10.19 3.45
C ILE A 171 -5.66 -11.45 3.97
N ASN A 172 -6.91 -11.32 4.38
CA ASN A 172 -7.68 -12.41 4.98
C ASN A 172 -8.58 -13.16 3.97
N GLN A 173 -8.43 -12.92 2.67
CA GLN A 173 -9.31 -13.45 1.62
C GLN A 173 -9.51 -14.97 1.68
N TYR A 174 -8.47 -15.74 2.05
CA TYR A 174 -8.54 -17.20 2.10
C TYR A 174 -9.38 -17.66 3.31
N THR A 175 -9.11 -17.15 4.49
CA THR A 175 -9.85 -17.53 5.71
C THR A 175 -11.28 -17.03 5.69
N LEU A 176 -11.51 -15.79 5.23
CA LEU A 176 -12.86 -15.24 5.07
C LEU A 176 -13.66 -16.04 4.02
N GLY A 177 -13.02 -16.39 2.91
CA GLY A 177 -13.65 -17.22 1.88
C GLY A 177 -14.10 -18.59 2.38
N MET A 178 -13.28 -19.20 3.25
CA MET A 178 -13.63 -20.49 3.89
C MET A 178 -14.76 -20.32 4.92
N VAL A 179 -14.69 -19.29 5.78
CA VAL A 179 -15.67 -19.06 6.85
C VAL A 179 -17.05 -18.71 6.28
N TYR A 180 -17.10 -17.89 5.24
CA TYR A 180 -18.35 -17.41 4.65
C TYR A 180 -18.79 -18.18 3.42
N HIS A 181 -18.02 -19.19 2.98
CA HIS A 181 -18.31 -20.03 1.81
C HIS A 181 -18.53 -19.23 0.52
N ILE A 182 -17.71 -18.18 0.31
CA ILE A 182 -17.77 -17.31 -0.86
C ILE A 182 -16.37 -17.04 -1.43
N SER A 183 -16.31 -16.73 -2.74
CA SER A 183 -15.08 -16.20 -3.32
C SER A 183 -14.93 -14.73 -2.95
N MET A 184 -13.88 -14.40 -2.20
CA MET A 184 -13.56 -13.01 -1.82
C MET A 184 -12.96 -12.20 -2.99
N VAL A 185 -12.53 -12.87 -4.06
CA VAL A 185 -11.83 -12.24 -5.20
C VAL A 185 -12.57 -12.42 -6.53
N SER A 186 -13.85 -12.80 -6.51
CA SER A 186 -14.65 -12.72 -7.72
C SER A 186 -14.86 -11.23 -8.11
N PRO A 187 -15.06 -10.92 -9.40
CA PRO A 187 -15.33 -9.54 -9.83
C PRO A 187 -16.46 -8.87 -9.05
N GLU A 188 -17.54 -9.61 -8.79
CA GLU A 188 -18.72 -9.13 -8.07
C GLU A 188 -18.39 -8.83 -6.59
N ALA A 189 -17.60 -9.71 -5.95
CA ALA A 189 -17.20 -9.53 -4.56
C ALA A 189 -16.25 -8.32 -4.39
N LEU A 190 -15.31 -8.16 -5.32
CA LEU A 190 -14.39 -7.02 -5.32
C LEU A 190 -15.14 -5.70 -5.55
N GLU A 191 -16.09 -5.66 -6.48
CA GLU A 191 -16.89 -4.45 -6.74
C GLU A 191 -17.85 -4.14 -5.57
N ALA A 192 -18.48 -5.15 -4.99
CA ALA A 192 -19.28 -4.98 -3.79
C ALA A 192 -18.44 -4.41 -2.63
N ARG A 193 -17.20 -4.89 -2.46
CA ARG A 193 -16.29 -4.36 -1.43
C ARG A 193 -15.89 -2.93 -1.69
N ARG A 194 -15.54 -2.56 -2.93
CA ARG A 194 -15.25 -1.18 -3.35
C ARG A 194 -16.38 -0.23 -2.93
N ARG A 195 -17.62 -0.59 -3.28
CA ARG A 195 -18.80 0.20 -2.92
C ARG A 195 -18.94 0.39 -1.41
N VAL A 196 -18.81 -0.71 -0.64
CA VAL A 196 -18.90 -0.65 0.83
C VAL A 196 -17.80 0.24 1.43
N ILE A 197 -16.57 0.18 0.93
CA ILE A 197 -15.48 1.06 1.39
C ILE A 197 -15.86 2.52 1.17
N LYS A 198 -16.30 2.89 -0.05
CA LYS A 198 -16.72 4.26 -0.37
C LYS A 198 -17.87 4.74 0.53
N GLU A 199 -18.93 3.96 0.61
CA GLU A 199 -20.11 4.30 1.42
C GLU A 199 -19.73 4.49 2.90
N THR A 200 -18.89 3.62 3.44
CA THR A 200 -18.44 3.68 4.84
C THR A 200 -17.65 4.97 5.09
N ILE A 201 -16.65 5.25 4.26
CA ILE A 201 -15.78 6.43 4.42
C ILE A 201 -16.60 7.72 4.23
N LEU A 202 -17.40 7.80 3.17
CA LEU A 202 -18.17 9.00 2.86
C LEU A 202 -19.27 9.26 3.91
N SER A 203 -19.97 8.23 4.40
CA SER A 203 -20.96 8.39 5.47
C SER A 203 -20.36 8.90 6.77
N TRP A 204 -19.11 8.51 7.07
CA TRP A 204 -18.39 9.03 8.22
C TRP A 204 -17.90 10.46 8.02
N LEU A 205 -17.42 10.79 6.82
CA LEU A 205 -16.76 12.04 6.50
C LEU A 205 -17.73 13.21 6.23
N LEU A 206 -18.83 12.95 5.51
CA LEU A 206 -19.74 13.98 5.03
C LEU A 206 -20.59 14.59 6.15
N VAL A 207 -20.83 15.91 6.04
CA VAL A 207 -21.87 16.58 6.84
C VAL A 207 -23.22 16.09 6.35
N ASN A 208 -24.02 15.50 7.24
CA ASN A 208 -25.36 15.04 6.89
C ASN A 208 -26.32 16.24 6.79
N PRO A 209 -26.86 16.60 5.62
CA PRO A 209 -27.79 17.72 5.51
C PRO A 209 -29.14 17.49 6.20
N ALA A 210 -29.40 16.25 6.66
CA ALA A 210 -30.71 15.84 7.22
C ALA A 210 -30.76 15.82 8.76
N ARG A 211 -29.76 16.34 9.47
CA ARG A 211 -29.72 16.42 10.95
C ARG A 211 -29.50 17.85 11.46
N GLY A 212 -30.02 18.84 10.75
CA GLY A 212 -30.15 20.22 11.21
C GLY A 212 -31.55 20.53 11.67
#